data_8a35bcd3a2a64f8f6480b86ad9de1cd6
#
_entry.id   8a35bcd3a2a64f8f6480b86ad9de1cd6
#
_cell.length_a   1.000
_cell.length_b   1.000
_cell.length_c   1.000
_cell.angle_alpha   90.00
_cell.angle_beta   90.00
_cell.angle_gamma   90.00
#
_symmetry.space_group_name_H-M   'P 1'
#
loop_
_entity.id
_entity.type
_entity.pdbx_description
1 polymer ?
#
loop_
_entity_poly.entity_id
_entity_poly.type
_entity_poly.pdbx_seq_one_letter_code
_entity_poly.pdbx_strand_id
1 'polypeptide(L)'
;MDYLYIDADEDHAHLQFQEKKGDLEVSESGRKKNGVITKIIYVYEGVRPVAPKSKRHCLIGTHYFCRCTEDNKALWDEVYEYIDTHYDLSKVKKVYLNADGGPWIKSGINRLHGVEYVLDEFHLSKYLLKMTRHMKDTQEDAKIELCKAIRSKEKADFIEIRERLMDCTTDEKVLKRIEESAQYILDNWTAAKRRLKHRDAIYGCSAEGHVYHVLSSRMSTLAMGWSRKGVAKMAQLREWYYNKRDFLELAKYQQKEENIKKAAGAEEIVLSARDMRVAERAGRSIYEMELGKFSDAISHTLTIQTKKQLQFYLNHYIY
;
A
#
# COMPACT_ATOMS: atom_id res chain seq x y z
N MET A 1 -17.03 16.77 -11.21
CA MET A 1 -16.76 15.31 -11.35
C MET A 1 -17.78 14.56 -10.52
N ASP A 2 -18.34 13.47 -11.05
CA ASP A 2 -19.43 12.77 -10.37
C ASP A 2 -18.95 11.81 -9.27
N TYR A 3 -17.80 11.20 -9.48
CA TYR A 3 -17.26 10.18 -8.60
C TYR A 3 -15.77 10.41 -8.32
N LEU A 4 -15.34 10.10 -7.09
CA LEU A 4 -13.96 10.03 -6.67
C LEU A 4 -13.70 8.62 -6.16
N TYR A 5 -12.53 8.09 -6.44
CA TYR A 5 -12.16 6.73 -6.09
C TYR A 5 -10.93 6.73 -5.19
N ILE A 6 -10.96 5.85 -4.21
CA ILE A 6 -9.85 5.59 -3.30
C ILE A 6 -9.64 4.09 -3.30
N ASP A 7 -8.42 3.64 -3.56
CA ASP A 7 -8.04 2.26 -3.35
C ASP A 7 -7.00 2.20 -2.23
N ALA A 8 -7.08 1.18 -1.38
CA ALA A 8 -6.19 0.99 -0.25
C ALA A 8 -5.81 -0.48 -0.11
N ASP A 9 -4.51 -0.72 0.13
CA ASP A 9 -3.94 -2.05 0.28
C ASP A 9 -2.58 -1.99 0.99
N GLU A 10 -1.91 -3.11 1.21
CA GLU A 10 -0.65 -3.18 1.95
C GLU A 10 0.39 -4.10 1.32
N ASP A 11 1.66 -3.81 1.58
CA ASP A 11 2.81 -4.66 1.27
C ASP A 11 3.52 -5.11 2.54
N HIS A 12 4.08 -6.32 2.52
CA HIS A 12 4.81 -6.91 3.64
C HIS A 12 6.30 -7.01 3.32
N ALA A 13 7.08 -6.05 3.78
CA ALA A 13 8.52 -6.06 3.65
C ALA A 13 9.19 -6.86 4.78
N HIS A 14 10.41 -7.37 4.52
CA HIS A 14 11.18 -8.15 5.49
C HIS A 14 12.26 -7.30 6.17
N LEU A 15 12.25 -7.29 7.51
CA LEU A 15 13.27 -6.63 8.32
C LEU A 15 14.47 -7.55 8.55
N GLN A 16 15.66 -6.97 8.60
CA GLN A 16 16.89 -7.63 9.10
C GLN A 16 16.92 -7.69 10.63
N PHE A 17 16.34 -6.67 11.27
CA PHE A 17 16.20 -6.51 12.72
C PHE A 17 15.08 -5.49 12.99
N GLN A 18 14.54 -5.46 14.20
CA GLN A 18 13.54 -4.46 14.59
C GLN A 18 14.21 -3.11 14.87
N GLU A 19 15.06 -3.05 15.89
CA GLU A 19 15.83 -1.87 16.29
C GLU A 19 17.33 -2.10 16.19
N LYS A 20 17.81 -3.28 16.61
CA LYS A 20 19.22 -3.67 16.60
C LYS A 20 19.42 -5.09 16.10
N LYS A 21 20.61 -5.37 15.57
CA LYS A 21 20.98 -6.69 15.03
C LYS A 21 20.76 -7.78 16.08
N GLY A 22 20.00 -8.81 15.72
CA GLY A 22 19.74 -9.98 16.55
C GLY A 22 18.46 -9.95 17.40
N ASP A 23 17.65 -8.89 17.30
CA ASP A 23 16.44 -8.67 18.08
C ASP A 23 15.14 -9.22 17.47
N LEU A 24 15.25 -10.00 16.39
CA LEU A 24 14.06 -10.62 15.79
C LEU A 24 13.56 -11.77 16.65
N GLU A 25 12.33 -11.68 17.09
CA GLU A 25 11.64 -12.77 17.75
C GLU A 25 11.46 -13.96 16.80
N VAL A 26 11.55 -15.15 17.36
CA VAL A 26 11.31 -16.41 16.66
C VAL A 26 9.98 -16.98 17.17
N SER A 27 9.06 -17.32 16.25
CA SER A 27 7.80 -17.97 16.60
C SER A 27 8.06 -19.41 17.07
N GLU A 28 7.07 -20.03 17.71
CA GLU A 28 7.11 -21.46 18.11
C GLU A 28 7.41 -22.40 16.92
N SER A 29 7.01 -22.01 15.71
CA SER A 29 7.32 -22.73 14.46
C SER A 29 8.72 -22.47 13.91
N GLY A 30 9.61 -21.76 14.61
CA GLY A 30 10.97 -21.45 14.18
C GLY A 30 11.06 -20.32 13.14
N ARG A 31 9.96 -19.67 12.77
CA ARG A 31 9.96 -18.55 11.82
C ARG A 31 10.26 -17.24 12.53
N LYS A 32 11.13 -16.43 11.93
CA LYS A 32 11.43 -15.08 12.42
C LYS A 32 10.24 -14.16 12.19
N LYS A 33 9.86 -13.39 13.23
CA LYS A 33 8.84 -12.33 13.12
C LYS A 33 9.51 -11.06 12.58
N ASN A 34 9.76 -11.05 11.29
CA ASN A 34 10.49 -9.98 10.61
C ASN A 34 9.64 -9.20 9.60
N GLY A 35 8.34 -9.41 9.57
CA GLY A 35 7.42 -8.67 8.70
C GLY A 35 7.18 -7.25 9.19
N VAL A 36 7.13 -6.30 8.27
CA VAL A 36 6.65 -4.94 8.51
C VAL A 36 5.67 -4.56 7.40
N ILE A 37 4.56 -3.95 7.80
CA ILE A 37 3.50 -3.55 6.87
C ILE A 37 3.78 -2.15 6.35
N THR A 38 3.74 -1.99 5.03
CA THR A 38 3.72 -0.70 4.37
C THR A 38 2.37 -0.52 3.70
N LYS A 39 1.65 0.52 4.09
CA LYS A 39 0.32 0.84 3.61
C LYS A 39 0.40 1.72 2.38
N ILE A 40 -0.42 1.45 1.39
CA ILE A 40 -0.63 2.29 0.22
C ILE A 40 -2.09 2.70 0.14
N ILE A 41 -2.32 3.98 -0.06
CA ILE A 41 -3.63 4.55 -0.41
C ILE A 41 -3.40 5.39 -1.65
N TYR A 42 -4.32 5.33 -2.60
CA TYR A 42 -4.29 6.27 -3.71
C TYR A 42 -5.69 6.73 -4.09
N VAL A 43 -5.75 8.01 -4.44
CA VAL A 43 -6.96 8.70 -4.86
C VAL A 43 -6.89 8.92 -6.36
N TYR A 44 -7.99 8.70 -7.08
CA TYR A 44 -8.04 8.92 -8.52
C TYR A 44 -9.45 9.29 -9.01
N GLU A 45 -9.50 9.95 -10.17
CA GLU A 45 -10.72 10.55 -10.72
C GLU A 45 -11.49 9.62 -11.65
N GLY A 46 -10.85 8.56 -12.12
CA GLY A 46 -11.45 7.62 -13.06
C GLY A 46 -10.42 6.80 -13.80
N VAL A 47 -10.87 6.13 -14.85
CA VAL A 47 -10.07 5.20 -15.64
C VAL A 47 -10.22 5.52 -17.12
N ARG A 48 -9.12 5.43 -17.87
CA ARG A 48 -9.15 5.56 -19.34
C ARG A 48 -8.30 4.48 -20.00
N PRO A 49 -8.59 4.08 -21.25
CA PRO A 49 -7.70 3.23 -22.01
C PRO A 49 -6.33 3.90 -22.19
N VAL A 50 -5.25 3.11 -22.13
CA VAL A 50 -3.86 3.61 -22.35
C VAL A 50 -3.69 4.11 -23.78
N ALA A 51 -4.36 3.47 -24.75
CA ALA A 51 -4.39 3.87 -26.15
C ALA A 51 -5.76 3.51 -26.76
N PRO A 52 -6.15 4.13 -27.90
CA PRO A 52 -7.36 3.75 -28.61
C PRO A 52 -7.42 2.24 -28.85
N LYS A 53 -8.52 1.59 -28.48
CA LYS A 53 -8.75 0.14 -28.57
C LYS A 53 -7.87 -0.73 -27.64
N SER A 54 -7.09 -0.14 -26.72
CA SER A 54 -6.33 -0.90 -25.73
C SER A 54 -7.28 -1.51 -24.67
N LYS A 55 -7.03 -2.78 -24.34
CA LYS A 55 -7.66 -3.41 -23.17
C LYS A 55 -7.02 -2.99 -21.84
N ARG A 56 -5.83 -2.37 -21.90
CA ARG A 56 -5.15 -1.83 -20.73
C ARG A 56 -5.69 -0.45 -20.42
N HIS A 57 -5.88 -0.21 -19.13
CA HIS A 57 -6.37 1.07 -18.61
C HIS A 57 -5.32 1.71 -17.71
N CYS A 58 -5.37 3.02 -17.61
CA CYS A 58 -4.62 3.80 -16.63
C CYS A 58 -5.58 4.67 -15.83
N LEU A 59 -5.20 4.96 -14.59
CA LEU A 59 -5.94 5.85 -13.73
C LEU A 59 -5.73 7.31 -14.14
N ILE A 60 -6.72 8.14 -13.86
CA ILE A 60 -6.71 9.58 -14.15
C ILE A 60 -6.53 10.31 -12.82
N GLY A 61 -5.63 11.30 -12.77
CA GLY A 61 -5.44 12.17 -11.60
C GLY A 61 -4.97 11.43 -10.36
N THR A 62 -4.17 10.36 -10.51
CA THR A 62 -3.76 9.51 -9.38
C THR A 62 -2.81 10.23 -8.45
N HIS A 63 -3.10 10.17 -7.14
CA HIS A 63 -2.22 10.63 -6.06
C HIS A 63 -2.04 9.52 -5.01
N TYR A 64 -0.79 9.24 -4.64
CA TYR A 64 -0.40 8.14 -3.76
C TYR A 64 -0.01 8.63 -2.38
N PHE A 65 -0.31 7.82 -1.37
CA PHE A 65 0.13 7.93 0.02
C PHE A 65 0.75 6.60 0.43
N CYS A 66 2.03 6.58 0.78
CA CYS A 66 2.74 5.38 1.17
C CYS A 66 3.37 5.56 2.55
N ARG A 67 2.89 4.82 3.55
CA ARG A 67 3.34 4.96 4.94
C ARG A 67 3.63 3.61 5.58
N CYS A 68 4.72 3.57 6.32
CA CYS A 68 5.03 2.50 7.27
C CYS A 68 4.73 3.04 8.67
N THR A 69 3.47 3.01 9.09
CA THR A 69 3.00 3.60 10.36
C THR A 69 1.93 2.74 11.01
N GLU A 70 1.88 2.77 12.33
CA GLU A 70 0.78 2.22 13.13
C GLU A 70 -0.33 3.27 13.37
N ASP A 71 -0.03 4.54 13.16
CA ASP A 71 -1.01 5.63 13.27
C ASP A 71 -1.86 5.71 11.99
N ASN A 72 -2.91 4.89 11.98
CA ASN A 72 -3.88 4.85 10.89
C ASN A 72 -4.70 6.13 10.80
N LYS A 73 -4.90 6.79 11.97
CA LYS A 73 -5.69 8.01 12.04
C LYS A 73 -4.97 9.13 11.28
N ALA A 74 -3.70 9.38 11.59
CA ALA A 74 -2.91 10.41 10.92
C ALA A 74 -2.80 10.15 9.41
N LEU A 75 -2.65 8.88 8.99
CA LEU A 75 -2.62 8.53 7.57
C LEU A 75 -3.94 8.89 6.86
N TRP A 76 -5.09 8.56 7.45
CA TRP A 76 -6.39 8.88 6.85
C TRP A 76 -6.74 10.36 6.93
N ASP A 77 -6.27 11.08 7.96
CA ASP A 77 -6.42 12.52 8.06
C ASP A 77 -5.64 13.22 6.92
N GLU A 78 -4.44 12.73 6.56
CA GLU A 78 -3.64 13.22 5.42
C GLU A 78 -4.37 13.00 4.08
N VAL A 79 -5.00 11.83 3.89
CA VAL A 79 -5.81 11.55 2.69
C VAL A 79 -7.02 12.46 2.61
N TYR A 80 -7.70 12.68 3.74
CA TYR A 80 -8.85 13.58 3.81
C TYR A 80 -8.46 15.02 3.49
N GLU A 81 -7.38 15.53 4.08
CA GLU A 81 -6.88 16.90 3.83
C GLU A 81 -6.53 17.10 2.35
N TYR A 82 -5.91 16.10 1.72
CA TYR A 82 -5.65 16.14 0.29
C TYR A 82 -6.94 16.23 -0.52
N ILE A 83 -7.93 15.39 -0.21
CA ILE A 83 -9.21 15.38 -0.92
C ILE A 83 -9.94 16.72 -0.75
N ASP A 84 -10.03 17.23 0.47
CA ASP A 84 -10.68 18.49 0.79
C ASP A 84 -10.02 19.70 0.11
N THR A 85 -8.69 19.66 -0.02
CA THR A 85 -7.91 20.74 -0.64
C THR A 85 -7.98 20.72 -2.18
N HIS A 86 -8.06 19.54 -2.79
CA HIS A 86 -7.93 19.39 -4.25
C HIS A 86 -9.27 19.19 -4.97
N TYR A 87 -10.33 18.82 -4.25
CA TYR A 87 -11.61 18.50 -4.84
C TYR A 87 -12.75 19.30 -4.18
N ASP A 88 -13.63 19.83 -5.00
CA ASP A 88 -14.89 20.43 -4.54
C ASP A 88 -15.90 19.31 -4.22
N LEU A 89 -15.91 18.86 -2.97
CA LEU A 89 -16.74 17.77 -2.51
C LEU A 89 -18.24 18.04 -2.66
N SER A 90 -18.68 19.32 -2.78
CA SER A 90 -20.06 19.67 -3.04
C SER A 90 -20.54 19.21 -4.44
N LYS A 91 -19.59 19.01 -5.35
CA LYS A 91 -19.83 18.55 -6.73
C LYS A 91 -19.58 17.06 -6.93
N VAL A 92 -19.02 16.38 -5.93
CA VAL A 92 -18.77 14.94 -5.96
C VAL A 92 -20.01 14.22 -5.44
N LYS A 93 -20.65 13.42 -6.29
CA LYS A 93 -21.85 12.67 -5.88
C LYS A 93 -21.54 11.56 -4.89
N LYS A 94 -20.40 10.85 -5.08
CA LYS A 94 -19.97 9.75 -4.24
C LYS A 94 -18.46 9.61 -4.24
N VAL A 95 -17.92 9.18 -3.10
CA VAL A 95 -16.55 8.74 -2.95
C VAL A 95 -16.57 7.23 -2.69
N TYR A 96 -15.91 6.45 -3.52
CA TYR A 96 -15.80 5.00 -3.36
C TYR A 96 -14.45 4.61 -2.78
N LEU A 97 -14.45 3.81 -1.73
CA LEU A 97 -13.24 3.20 -1.16
C LEU A 97 -13.22 1.71 -1.51
N ASN A 98 -12.32 1.31 -2.41
CA ASN A 98 -12.09 -0.07 -2.78
C ASN A 98 -10.99 -0.67 -1.92
N ALA A 99 -11.26 -1.79 -1.26
CA ALA A 99 -10.26 -2.47 -0.44
C ALA A 99 -10.66 -3.91 -0.09
N ASP A 100 -9.73 -4.64 0.50
CA ASP A 100 -9.92 -6.01 0.98
C ASP A 100 -10.66 -6.12 2.33
N GLY A 101 -10.88 -5.01 3.01
CA GLY A 101 -11.57 -4.96 4.31
C GLY A 101 -10.67 -5.08 5.52
N GLY A 102 -9.39 -4.85 5.38
CA GLY A 102 -8.46 -4.78 6.49
C GLY A 102 -8.91 -3.80 7.58
N PRO A 103 -8.66 -4.08 8.88
CA PRO A 103 -9.13 -3.22 9.99
C PRO A 103 -8.62 -1.77 9.87
N TRP A 104 -7.39 -1.57 9.45
CA TRP A 104 -6.80 -0.24 9.29
C TRP A 104 -7.47 0.55 8.16
N ILE A 105 -7.95 -0.14 7.10
CA ILE A 105 -8.68 0.49 6.00
C ILE A 105 -10.08 0.89 6.46
N LYS A 106 -10.76 0.00 7.19
CA LYS A 106 -12.08 0.29 7.75
C LYS A 106 -12.07 1.50 8.69
N SER A 107 -10.95 1.76 9.37
CA SER A 107 -10.82 2.97 10.21
C SER A 107 -10.94 4.27 9.42
N GLY A 108 -10.58 4.27 8.13
CA GLY A 108 -10.71 5.42 7.24
C GLY A 108 -12.14 5.77 6.87
N ILE A 109 -13.05 4.77 6.85
CA ILE A 109 -14.46 4.99 6.50
C ILE A 109 -15.12 5.99 7.45
N ASN A 110 -14.75 5.95 8.73
CA ASN A 110 -15.29 6.84 9.74
C ASN A 110 -14.70 8.27 9.68
N ARG A 111 -13.61 8.45 8.92
CA ARG A 111 -12.94 9.74 8.74
C ARG A 111 -13.43 10.50 7.51
N LEU A 112 -13.82 9.77 6.50
CA LEU A 112 -14.27 10.32 5.22
C LEU A 112 -15.80 10.29 5.16
N HIS A 113 -16.44 11.41 5.41
CA HIS A 113 -17.90 11.50 5.31
C HIS A 113 -18.38 11.19 3.87
N GLY A 114 -19.45 10.38 3.76
CA GLY A 114 -20.06 10.04 2.48
C GLY A 114 -19.29 9.00 1.66
N VAL A 115 -18.29 8.34 2.23
CA VAL A 115 -17.55 7.25 1.58
C VAL A 115 -18.38 5.97 1.55
N GLU A 116 -18.51 5.41 0.35
CA GLU A 116 -19.07 4.08 0.16
C GLU A 116 -17.95 3.04 0.04
N TYR A 117 -17.76 2.23 1.09
CA TYR A 117 -16.84 1.11 1.04
C TYR A 117 -17.32 0.02 0.07
N VAL A 118 -16.42 -0.44 -0.78
CA VAL A 118 -16.64 -1.46 -1.81
C VAL A 118 -15.57 -2.53 -1.68
N LEU A 119 -16.01 -3.79 -1.61
CA LEU A 119 -15.07 -4.91 -1.53
C LEU A 119 -14.30 -5.04 -2.85
N ASP A 120 -12.99 -5.22 -2.76
CA ASP A 120 -12.13 -5.45 -3.91
C ASP A 120 -12.61 -6.66 -4.73
N GLU A 121 -12.66 -6.52 -6.05
CA GLU A 121 -13.13 -7.55 -6.97
C GLU A 121 -12.24 -8.78 -6.98
N PHE A 122 -10.93 -8.59 -6.87
CA PHE A 122 -9.97 -9.71 -6.80
C PHE A 122 -10.24 -10.55 -5.55
N HIS A 123 -10.36 -9.92 -4.38
CA HIS A 123 -10.62 -10.62 -3.12
C HIS A 123 -12.01 -11.28 -3.11
N LEU A 124 -13.05 -10.60 -3.58
CA LEU A 124 -14.36 -11.21 -3.70
C LEU A 124 -14.30 -12.46 -4.59
N SER A 125 -13.71 -12.36 -5.77
CA SER A 125 -13.56 -13.49 -6.71
C SER A 125 -12.73 -14.61 -6.12
N LYS A 126 -11.63 -14.29 -5.41
CA LYS A 126 -10.76 -15.26 -4.72
C LYS A 126 -11.51 -16.06 -3.66
N TYR A 127 -12.33 -15.42 -2.84
CA TYR A 127 -13.11 -16.11 -1.81
C TYR A 127 -14.27 -16.91 -2.39
N LEU A 128 -14.95 -16.43 -3.41
CA LEU A 128 -15.94 -17.21 -4.15
C LEU A 128 -15.32 -18.46 -4.79
N LEU A 129 -14.14 -18.33 -5.38
CA LEU A 129 -13.38 -19.44 -5.94
C LEU A 129 -12.98 -20.46 -4.86
N LYS A 130 -12.54 -20.00 -3.68
CA LYS A 130 -12.21 -20.88 -2.55
C LYS A 130 -13.42 -21.68 -2.07
N MET A 131 -14.62 -21.09 -2.08
CA MET A 131 -15.85 -21.79 -1.72
C MET A 131 -16.26 -22.85 -2.72
N THR A 132 -16.02 -22.62 -4.02
CA THR A 132 -16.56 -23.44 -5.11
C THR A 132 -15.56 -24.40 -5.75
N ARG A 133 -14.25 -24.30 -5.43
CA ARG A 133 -13.18 -25.05 -6.09
C ARG A 133 -13.35 -26.58 -6.07
N HIS A 134 -14.02 -27.13 -5.06
CA HIS A 134 -14.25 -28.58 -4.94
C HIS A 134 -15.36 -29.10 -5.88
N MET A 135 -16.20 -28.20 -6.43
CA MET A 135 -17.33 -28.53 -7.31
C MET A 135 -16.93 -28.93 -8.74
N LYS A 136 -15.64 -28.80 -9.08
CA LYS A 136 -15.10 -29.20 -10.40
C LYS A 136 -15.92 -28.62 -11.57
N ASP A 137 -16.66 -29.48 -12.29
CA ASP A 137 -17.40 -29.13 -13.51
C ASP A 137 -18.55 -28.12 -13.25
N THR A 138 -19.13 -28.10 -12.06
CA THR A 138 -20.22 -27.18 -11.67
C THR A 138 -19.73 -25.96 -10.92
N GLN A 139 -18.41 -25.74 -10.86
CA GLN A 139 -17.79 -24.64 -10.11
C GLN A 139 -18.29 -23.25 -10.55
N GLU A 140 -18.38 -23.02 -11.85
CA GLU A 140 -18.78 -21.71 -12.37
C GLU A 140 -20.26 -21.44 -12.12
N ASP A 141 -21.12 -22.47 -12.23
CA ASP A 141 -22.55 -22.35 -11.90
C ASP A 141 -22.76 -22.00 -10.42
N ALA A 142 -22.05 -22.70 -9.53
CA ALA A 142 -22.08 -22.41 -8.10
C ALA A 142 -21.59 -20.97 -7.77
N LYS A 143 -20.56 -20.50 -8.45
CA LYS A 143 -20.06 -19.14 -8.32
C LYS A 143 -21.08 -18.10 -8.82
N ILE A 144 -21.73 -18.34 -9.93
CA ILE A 144 -22.81 -17.50 -10.47
C ILE A 144 -23.97 -17.43 -9.48
N GLU A 145 -24.35 -18.54 -8.89
CA GLU A 145 -25.43 -18.62 -7.90
C GLU A 145 -25.09 -17.81 -6.65
N LEU A 146 -23.89 -17.94 -6.10
CA LEU A 146 -23.39 -17.13 -5.01
C LEU A 146 -23.40 -15.62 -5.35
N CYS A 147 -22.95 -15.24 -6.55
CA CYS A 147 -22.99 -13.86 -7.00
C CYS A 147 -24.41 -13.30 -7.08
N LYS A 148 -25.37 -14.13 -7.54
CA LYS A 148 -26.80 -13.75 -7.56
C LYS A 148 -27.33 -13.52 -6.14
N ALA A 149 -27.01 -14.44 -5.21
CA ALA A 149 -27.41 -14.32 -3.80
C ALA A 149 -26.82 -13.05 -3.14
N ILE A 150 -25.54 -12.75 -3.34
CA ILE A 150 -24.92 -11.52 -2.82
C ILE A 150 -25.59 -10.28 -3.40
N ARG A 151 -25.98 -10.31 -4.67
CA ARG A 151 -26.66 -9.19 -5.34
C ARG A 151 -28.10 -9.02 -4.85
N SER A 152 -28.77 -10.08 -4.42
CA SER A 152 -30.07 -10.03 -3.77
C SER A 152 -30.02 -9.22 -2.46
N LYS A 153 -31.11 -9.01 -1.79
CA LYS A 153 -31.11 -8.23 -0.54
C LYS A 153 -30.85 -9.05 0.71
N GLU A 154 -30.97 -10.37 0.63
CA GLU A 154 -30.99 -11.24 1.80
C GLU A 154 -29.74 -12.09 1.92
N LYS A 155 -29.24 -12.22 3.16
CA LYS A 155 -28.11 -13.10 3.47
C LYS A 155 -28.52 -14.58 3.51
N ALA A 156 -29.82 -14.84 3.68
CA ALA A 156 -30.36 -16.20 3.81
C ALA A 156 -30.04 -17.07 2.59
N ASP A 157 -30.27 -16.56 1.37
CA ASP A 157 -29.99 -17.29 0.14
C ASP A 157 -28.50 -17.66 0.02
N PHE A 158 -27.61 -16.76 0.43
CA PHE A 158 -26.17 -17.01 0.42
C PHE A 158 -25.79 -18.11 1.43
N ILE A 159 -26.40 -18.08 2.61
CA ILE A 159 -26.16 -19.09 3.66
C ILE A 159 -26.67 -20.47 3.21
N GLU A 160 -27.85 -20.53 2.59
CA GLU A 160 -28.39 -21.77 2.04
C GLU A 160 -27.45 -22.38 0.97
N ILE A 161 -26.94 -21.55 0.04
CA ILE A 161 -25.99 -22.03 -0.96
C ILE A 161 -24.70 -22.52 -0.30
N ARG A 162 -24.18 -21.82 0.72
CA ARG A 162 -23.01 -22.28 1.50
C ARG A 162 -23.25 -23.66 2.09
N GLU A 163 -24.39 -23.91 2.73
CA GLU A 163 -24.75 -25.20 3.32
C GLU A 163 -24.78 -26.31 2.25
N ARG A 164 -25.43 -26.07 1.13
CA ARG A 164 -25.42 -27.01 -0.02
C ARG A 164 -23.99 -27.31 -0.53
N LEU A 165 -23.10 -26.31 -0.57
CA LEU A 165 -21.71 -26.51 -0.93
C LEU A 165 -20.95 -27.35 0.09
N MET A 166 -21.25 -27.19 1.37
CA MET A 166 -20.65 -28.00 2.44
C MET A 166 -21.14 -29.45 2.40
N ASP A 167 -22.40 -29.69 2.08
CA ASP A 167 -22.97 -31.03 1.92
C ASP A 167 -22.35 -31.83 0.75
N CYS A 168 -21.74 -31.14 -0.21
CA CYS A 168 -21.05 -31.78 -1.34
C CYS A 168 -19.65 -32.33 -1.00
N THR A 169 -19.19 -32.27 0.24
CA THR A 169 -17.87 -32.73 0.64
C THR A 169 -17.83 -33.19 2.09
N THR A 170 -16.99 -34.19 2.35
CA THR A 170 -16.68 -34.67 3.70
C THR A 170 -15.25 -34.32 4.14
N ASP A 171 -14.49 -33.61 3.30
CA ASP A 171 -13.11 -33.20 3.61
C ASP A 171 -13.14 -32.03 4.56
N GLU A 172 -12.70 -32.22 5.79
CA GLU A 172 -12.65 -31.17 6.85
C GLU A 172 -11.87 -29.91 6.43
N LYS A 173 -10.80 -30.05 5.63
CA LYS A 173 -10.02 -28.91 5.14
C LYS A 173 -10.82 -28.09 4.12
N VAL A 174 -11.64 -28.76 3.32
CA VAL A 174 -12.54 -28.10 2.36
C VAL A 174 -13.67 -27.41 3.11
N LEU A 175 -14.31 -28.10 4.08
CA LEU A 175 -15.36 -27.52 4.92
C LEU A 175 -14.88 -26.25 5.62
N LYS A 176 -13.76 -26.31 6.31
CA LYS A 176 -13.15 -25.15 6.99
C LYS A 176 -12.89 -24.00 6.01
N ARG A 177 -12.36 -24.31 4.82
CA ARG A 177 -12.09 -23.28 3.80
C ARG A 177 -13.37 -22.63 3.27
N ILE A 178 -14.44 -23.37 3.09
CA ILE A 178 -15.75 -22.84 2.69
C ILE A 178 -16.27 -21.90 3.78
N GLU A 179 -16.25 -22.34 5.03
CA GLU A 179 -16.74 -21.58 6.17
C GLU A 179 -15.97 -20.25 6.37
N GLU A 180 -14.64 -20.30 6.41
CA GLU A 180 -13.79 -19.11 6.51
C GLU A 180 -14.03 -18.13 5.35
N SER A 181 -14.20 -18.66 4.13
CA SER A 181 -14.44 -17.82 2.95
C SER A 181 -15.83 -17.19 2.96
N ALA A 182 -16.84 -17.94 3.38
CA ALA A 182 -18.20 -17.43 3.54
C ALA A 182 -18.28 -16.37 4.63
N GLN A 183 -17.61 -16.60 5.77
CA GLN A 183 -17.57 -15.63 6.87
C GLN A 183 -16.93 -14.32 6.43
N TYR A 184 -15.81 -14.36 5.70
CA TYR A 184 -15.20 -13.15 5.15
C TYR A 184 -16.17 -12.35 4.27
N ILE A 185 -16.96 -13.01 3.41
CA ILE A 185 -17.95 -12.34 2.56
C ILE A 185 -19.10 -11.76 3.41
N LEU A 186 -19.55 -12.50 4.42
CA LEU A 186 -20.62 -12.05 5.33
C LEU A 186 -20.19 -10.84 6.16
N ASP A 187 -18.94 -10.78 6.61
CA ASP A 187 -18.36 -9.66 7.35
C ASP A 187 -18.23 -8.40 6.48
N ASN A 188 -18.14 -8.59 5.17
CA ASN A 188 -18.05 -7.52 4.18
C ASN A 188 -19.30 -7.44 3.28
N TRP A 189 -20.45 -7.95 3.75
CA TRP A 189 -21.65 -8.16 2.94
C TRP A 189 -22.10 -6.94 2.14
N THR A 190 -22.24 -5.80 2.80
CA THR A 190 -22.68 -4.57 2.16
C THR A 190 -21.71 -4.11 1.07
N ALA A 191 -20.41 -4.24 1.33
CA ALA A 191 -19.36 -3.88 0.38
C ALA A 191 -19.29 -4.83 -0.82
N ALA A 192 -19.45 -6.15 -0.59
CA ALA A 192 -19.56 -7.15 -1.64
C ALA A 192 -20.78 -6.91 -2.54
N LYS A 193 -21.91 -6.57 -1.92
CA LYS A 193 -23.15 -6.25 -2.63
C LYS A 193 -23.02 -4.98 -3.48
N ARG A 194 -22.38 -3.92 -2.96
CA ARG A 194 -22.07 -2.72 -3.73
C ARG A 194 -21.22 -3.05 -4.95
N ARG A 195 -20.17 -3.84 -4.81
CA ARG A 195 -19.31 -4.29 -5.93
C ARG A 195 -20.12 -4.91 -7.05
N LEU A 196 -21.08 -5.77 -6.73
CA LEU A 196 -21.87 -6.48 -7.74
C LEU A 196 -23.02 -5.66 -8.31
N LYS A 197 -23.51 -4.63 -7.59
CA LYS A 197 -24.64 -3.79 -8.03
C LYS A 197 -24.22 -2.61 -8.92
N HIS A 198 -23.12 -1.95 -8.58
CA HIS A 198 -22.71 -0.67 -9.16
C HIS A 198 -21.51 -0.83 -10.08
N ARG A 199 -21.55 -1.81 -10.97
CA ARG A 199 -20.46 -2.11 -11.91
C ARG A 199 -20.12 -0.94 -12.82
N ASP A 200 -21.11 -0.13 -13.20
CA ASP A 200 -20.91 0.98 -14.12
C ASP A 200 -20.27 2.21 -13.46
N ALA A 201 -20.47 2.37 -12.14
CA ALA A 201 -19.91 3.49 -11.37
C ALA A 201 -18.63 3.14 -10.64
N ILE A 202 -18.29 1.85 -10.49
CA ILE A 202 -17.16 1.35 -9.74
C ILE A 202 -16.27 0.55 -10.67
N TYR A 203 -15.11 1.13 -11.02
CA TYR A 203 -14.08 0.42 -11.79
C TYR A 203 -13.49 -0.74 -10.99
N GLY A 204 -12.99 -1.76 -11.70
CA GLY A 204 -12.25 -2.85 -11.05
C GLY A 204 -11.08 -2.29 -10.25
N CYS A 205 -10.83 -2.88 -9.08
CA CYS A 205 -9.70 -2.48 -8.25
C CYS A 205 -8.39 -2.87 -8.92
N SER A 206 -7.44 -1.94 -8.93
CA SER A 206 -6.08 -2.15 -9.43
C SER A 206 -5.06 -2.21 -8.30
N ALA A 207 -5.51 -2.33 -7.05
CA ALA A 207 -4.68 -2.22 -5.85
C ALA A 207 -3.48 -3.15 -5.88
N GLU A 208 -3.67 -4.45 -6.20
CA GLU A 208 -2.57 -5.41 -6.26
C GLU A 208 -1.47 -5.00 -7.26
N GLY A 209 -1.86 -4.50 -8.45
CA GLY A 209 -0.92 -3.98 -9.44
C GLY A 209 -0.19 -2.73 -8.95
N HIS A 210 -0.88 -1.82 -8.29
CA HIS A 210 -0.28 -0.61 -7.71
C HIS A 210 0.61 -0.93 -6.51
N VAL A 211 0.21 -1.84 -5.62
CA VAL A 211 1.07 -2.37 -4.54
C VAL A 211 2.36 -2.91 -5.13
N TYR A 212 2.25 -3.78 -6.15
CA TYR A 212 3.43 -4.36 -6.79
C TYR A 212 4.35 -3.29 -7.36
N HIS A 213 3.85 -2.41 -8.22
CA HIS A 213 4.67 -1.40 -8.90
C HIS A 213 5.20 -0.33 -7.95
N VAL A 214 4.39 0.13 -7.00
CA VAL A 214 4.79 1.23 -6.10
C VAL A 214 5.65 0.72 -4.96
N LEU A 215 5.35 -0.43 -4.36
CA LEU A 215 6.02 -0.93 -3.15
C LEU A 215 6.79 -2.23 -3.39
N SER A 216 6.09 -3.33 -3.74
CA SER A 216 6.62 -4.69 -3.65
C SER A 216 7.80 -4.93 -4.57
N SER A 217 7.76 -4.42 -5.79
CA SER A 217 8.86 -4.54 -6.77
C SER A 217 10.20 -4.06 -6.22
N ARG A 218 10.18 -3.13 -5.27
CA ARG A 218 11.38 -2.58 -4.63
C ARG A 218 11.63 -3.08 -3.22
N MET A 219 10.58 -3.42 -2.48
CA MET A 219 10.66 -3.61 -1.03
C MET A 219 10.53 -5.07 -0.59
N SER A 220 9.73 -5.88 -1.28
CA SER A 220 9.42 -7.25 -0.84
C SER A 220 9.72 -8.34 -1.88
N THR A 221 9.69 -8.04 -3.18
CA THR A 221 9.92 -9.04 -4.23
C THR A 221 11.38 -9.54 -4.30
N LEU A 222 12.32 -8.66 -4.02
CA LEU A 222 13.74 -9.02 -3.98
C LEU A 222 14.11 -9.53 -2.59
N ALA A 223 15.05 -10.49 -2.53
CA ALA A 223 15.57 -11.06 -1.28
C ALA A 223 16.44 -10.02 -0.52
N MET A 224 15.80 -8.98 -0.01
CA MET A 224 16.41 -7.89 0.74
C MET A 224 15.83 -7.83 2.14
N GLY A 225 16.68 -7.56 3.12
CA GLY A 225 16.25 -7.20 4.46
C GLY A 225 16.43 -5.70 4.68
N TRP A 226 15.49 -5.10 5.35
CA TRP A 226 15.42 -3.68 5.62
C TRP A 226 15.62 -3.37 7.10
N SER A 227 16.03 -2.16 7.43
CA SER A 227 15.75 -1.59 8.74
C SER A 227 14.33 -0.95 8.71
N ARG A 228 13.65 -0.90 9.84
CA ARG A 228 12.31 -0.27 9.95
C ARG A 228 12.33 1.18 9.41
N LYS A 229 13.36 1.95 9.78
CA LYS A 229 13.58 3.32 9.28
C LYS A 229 13.82 3.35 7.75
N GLY A 230 14.53 2.34 7.21
CA GLY A 230 14.77 2.19 5.78
C GLY A 230 13.49 1.94 4.98
N VAL A 231 12.61 1.05 5.48
CA VAL A 231 11.29 0.79 4.89
C VAL A 231 10.45 2.07 4.84
N ALA A 232 10.34 2.77 5.99
CA ALA A 232 9.55 3.99 6.08
C ALA A 232 10.02 5.07 5.10
N LYS A 233 11.33 5.30 5.03
CA LYS A 233 11.92 6.27 4.09
C LYS A 233 11.74 5.86 2.63
N MET A 234 11.88 4.57 2.33
CA MET A 234 11.69 4.05 0.97
C MET A 234 10.23 4.20 0.53
N ALA A 235 9.28 3.91 1.40
CA ALA A 235 7.86 4.10 1.11
C ALA A 235 7.55 5.56 0.72
N GLN A 236 8.03 6.53 1.52
CA GLN A 236 7.87 7.95 1.24
C GLN A 236 8.57 8.38 -0.06
N LEU A 237 9.75 7.83 -0.34
CA LEU A 237 10.49 8.12 -1.58
C LEU A 237 9.75 7.59 -2.81
N ARG A 238 9.15 6.41 -2.70
CA ARG A 238 8.31 5.82 -3.76
C ARG A 238 7.05 6.66 -4.00
N GLU A 239 6.39 7.09 -2.95
CA GLU A 239 5.26 8.04 -3.03
C GLU A 239 5.67 9.32 -3.76
N TRP A 240 6.78 9.93 -3.35
CA TRP A 240 7.31 11.14 -3.97
C TRP A 240 7.52 10.95 -5.48
N TYR A 241 8.13 9.83 -5.87
CA TYR A 241 8.37 9.48 -7.27
C TYR A 241 7.09 9.32 -8.06
N TYR A 242 6.14 8.53 -7.57
CA TYR A 242 4.90 8.26 -8.29
C TYR A 242 3.96 9.47 -8.34
N ASN A 243 4.05 10.36 -7.37
CA ASN A 243 3.38 11.66 -7.40
C ASN A 243 4.11 12.69 -8.29
N LYS A 244 5.18 12.27 -9.00
CA LYS A 244 5.94 13.10 -9.95
C LYS A 244 6.51 14.37 -9.34
N ARG A 245 6.82 14.35 -8.03
CA ARG A 245 7.44 15.47 -7.32
C ARG A 245 8.94 15.57 -7.63
N ASP A 246 9.48 16.78 -7.60
CA ASP A 246 10.91 17.00 -7.88
C ASP A 246 11.78 16.53 -6.69
N PHE A 247 12.71 15.62 -6.95
CA PHE A 247 13.67 15.15 -5.95
C PHE A 247 14.64 16.24 -5.46
N LEU A 248 14.88 17.27 -6.28
CA LEU A 248 15.70 18.41 -5.85
C LEU A 248 15.01 19.21 -4.74
N GLU A 249 13.69 19.33 -4.77
CA GLU A 249 12.93 19.95 -3.69
C GLU A 249 13.05 19.16 -2.39
N LEU A 250 12.96 17.83 -2.47
CA LEU A 250 13.15 16.96 -1.30
C LEU A 250 14.54 17.13 -0.68
N ALA A 251 15.58 17.18 -1.50
CA ALA A 251 16.95 17.40 -1.03
C ALA A 251 17.12 18.77 -0.36
N LYS A 252 16.56 19.83 -0.95
CA LYS A 252 16.56 21.17 -0.37
C LYS A 252 15.78 21.25 0.93
N TYR A 253 14.64 20.56 1.02
CA TYR A 253 13.84 20.50 2.22
C TYR A 253 14.60 19.84 3.37
N GLN A 254 15.21 18.67 3.12
CA GLN A 254 16.02 17.97 4.11
C GLN A 254 17.19 18.84 4.62
N GLN A 255 17.87 19.53 3.71
CA GLN A 255 18.94 20.46 4.06
C GLN A 255 18.45 21.60 4.94
N LYS A 256 17.28 22.17 4.64
CA LYS A 256 16.68 23.24 5.45
C LYS A 256 16.31 22.76 6.85
N GLU A 257 15.72 21.57 6.97
CA GLU A 257 15.41 20.97 8.28
C GLU A 257 16.66 20.71 9.12
N GLU A 258 17.70 20.14 8.51
CA GLU A 258 18.97 19.90 9.22
C GLU A 258 19.61 21.20 9.70
N ASN A 259 19.58 22.25 8.88
CA ASN A 259 20.09 23.57 9.26
C ASN A 259 19.28 24.19 10.39
N ILE A 260 17.95 24.05 10.39
CA ILE A 260 17.07 24.52 11.47
C ILE A 260 17.38 23.76 12.77
N LYS A 261 17.52 22.43 12.71
CA LYS A 261 17.85 21.60 13.88
C LYS A 261 19.23 21.96 14.45
N LYS A 262 20.22 22.17 13.59
CA LYS A 262 21.56 22.61 13.99
C LYS A 262 21.54 24.00 14.65
N ALA A 263 20.79 24.94 14.10
CA ALA A 263 20.62 26.30 14.65
C ALA A 263 19.87 26.31 16.00
N ALA A 264 18.96 25.36 16.19
CA ALA A 264 18.20 25.21 17.45
C ALA A 264 19.00 24.50 18.57
N GLY A 265 20.24 24.05 18.31
CA GLY A 265 21.07 23.33 19.28
C GLY A 265 20.52 21.94 19.66
N ALA A 266 19.71 21.37 18.83
CA ALA A 266 18.83 20.23 19.16
C ALA A 266 19.38 18.86 18.77
N GLU A 267 20.65 18.65 18.46
CA GLU A 267 21.17 17.28 18.27
C GLU A 267 22.63 17.14 18.67
N GLU A 268 22.87 16.25 19.61
CA GLU A 268 24.14 15.59 19.82
C GLU A 268 24.45 14.76 18.56
N ILE A 269 25.53 15.10 17.85
CA ILE A 269 25.92 14.40 16.61
C ILE A 269 26.39 13.00 16.96
N VAL A 270 25.58 11.99 16.79
CA VAL A 270 25.98 10.59 16.99
C VAL A 270 26.77 10.12 15.76
N LEU A 271 28.08 10.27 15.81
CA LEU A 271 28.99 9.68 14.84
C LEU A 271 29.16 8.18 15.12
N SER A 272 29.21 7.37 14.05
CA SER A 272 29.57 5.97 14.22
C SER A 272 31.03 5.85 14.73
N ALA A 273 31.33 4.81 15.51
CA ALA A 273 32.66 4.53 15.96
C ALA A 273 33.71 4.39 14.80
N ARG A 274 33.21 4.08 13.59
CA ARG A 274 34.02 4.04 12.37
C ARG A 274 34.36 5.45 11.88
N ASP A 275 33.41 6.35 11.93
CA ASP A 275 33.57 7.75 11.47
C ASP A 275 34.54 8.50 12.40
N MET A 276 34.44 8.26 13.73
CA MET A 276 35.39 8.81 14.71
C MET A 276 36.85 8.34 14.48
N ARG A 277 37.06 7.04 14.21
CA ARG A 277 38.40 6.52 13.90
C ARG A 277 38.98 7.06 12.60
N VAL A 278 38.12 7.34 11.61
CA VAL A 278 38.53 7.95 10.33
C VAL A 278 38.92 9.41 10.55
N ALA A 279 38.19 10.15 11.40
CA ALA A 279 38.48 11.54 11.75
C ALA A 279 39.82 11.64 12.51
N GLU A 280 40.02 10.77 13.52
CA GLU A 280 41.29 10.70 14.29
C GLU A 280 42.49 10.43 13.39
N ARG A 281 42.38 9.47 12.47
CA ARG A 281 43.45 9.13 11.52
C ARG A 281 43.78 10.22 10.52
N ALA A 282 42.77 11.03 10.16
CA ALA A 282 42.94 12.14 9.21
C ALA A 282 43.33 13.46 9.86
N GLY A 283 43.41 13.54 11.20
CA GLY A 283 43.66 14.76 11.94
C GLY A 283 42.60 15.85 11.71
N ARG A 284 41.42 15.45 11.30
CA ARG A 284 40.31 16.36 11.01
C ARG A 284 39.38 16.44 12.20
N SER A 285 38.82 17.64 12.42
CA SER A 285 37.77 17.79 13.40
C SER A 285 36.52 17.01 12.95
N ILE A 286 35.75 16.48 13.90
CA ILE A 286 34.48 15.80 13.65
C ILE A 286 33.55 16.67 12.80
N TYR A 287 33.57 17.98 13.03
CA TYR A 287 32.79 18.98 12.31
C TYR A 287 33.21 19.12 10.83
N GLU A 288 34.50 19.11 10.53
CA GLU A 288 35.02 19.18 9.16
C GLU A 288 34.72 17.91 8.36
N MET A 289 34.70 16.74 9.00
CA MET A 289 34.29 15.49 8.35
C MET A 289 32.81 15.46 7.99
N GLU A 290 31.94 15.98 8.83
CA GLU A 290 30.52 16.07 8.53
C GLU A 290 30.23 17.06 7.40
N LEU A 291 30.88 18.21 7.41
CA LEU A 291 30.84 19.18 6.32
C LEU A 291 31.36 18.58 5.01
N GLY A 292 32.44 17.78 5.05
CA GLY A 292 32.99 17.10 3.88
C GLY A 292 32.04 16.04 3.32
N LYS A 293 31.47 15.17 4.15
CA LYS A 293 30.45 14.18 3.73
C LYS A 293 29.21 14.84 3.16
N PHE A 294 28.82 15.96 3.72
CA PHE A 294 27.68 16.74 3.27
C PHE A 294 27.96 17.45 1.94
N SER A 295 29.15 18.04 1.79
CA SER A 295 29.63 18.63 0.54
C SER A 295 29.76 17.60 -0.57
N ASP A 296 30.32 16.40 -0.27
CA ASP A 296 30.46 15.30 -1.22
C ASP A 296 29.07 14.75 -1.63
N ALA A 297 28.15 14.56 -0.70
CA ALA A 297 26.78 14.16 -0.99
C ALA A 297 26.05 15.17 -1.87
N ILE A 298 26.25 16.48 -1.65
CA ILE A 298 25.66 17.54 -2.48
C ILE A 298 26.37 17.60 -3.84
N SER A 299 27.70 17.59 -3.89
CA SER A 299 28.45 17.66 -5.12
C SER A 299 28.17 16.45 -6.02
N HIS A 300 28.05 15.24 -5.46
CA HIS A 300 27.56 14.07 -6.16
C HIS A 300 26.10 14.19 -6.63
N THR A 301 25.25 14.94 -5.97
CA THR A 301 23.83 15.12 -6.34
C THR A 301 23.63 16.19 -7.40
N LEU A 302 24.55 17.13 -7.57
CA LEU A 302 24.40 18.31 -8.42
C LEU A 302 25.09 18.24 -9.79
N THR A 303 25.96 17.30 -10.07
CA THR A 303 26.57 17.14 -11.38
C THR A 303 25.60 16.51 -12.38
N ILE A 304 25.69 16.98 -13.66
CA ILE A 304 24.87 16.44 -14.79
C ILE A 304 25.04 14.91 -14.92
N GLN A 305 26.18 14.38 -14.52
CA GLN A 305 26.49 12.95 -14.52
C GLN A 305 25.65 12.21 -13.46
N THR A 306 25.37 12.84 -12.33
CA THR A 306 24.53 12.28 -11.26
C THR A 306 23.04 12.32 -11.62
N LYS A 307 22.58 13.33 -12.37
CA LYS A 307 21.22 13.31 -12.96
C LYS A 307 21.05 12.10 -13.89
N LYS A 308 22.04 11.80 -14.72
CA LYS A 308 22.03 10.61 -15.59
C LYS A 308 22.15 9.30 -14.81
N GLN A 309 22.98 9.25 -13.76
CA GLN A 309 23.09 8.07 -12.90
C GLN A 309 21.85 7.86 -12.04
N LEU A 310 21.28 8.91 -11.46
CA LEU A 310 20.00 8.82 -10.75
C LEU A 310 18.87 8.38 -11.68
N GLN A 311 18.83 8.95 -12.90
CA GLN A 311 17.87 8.55 -13.93
C GLN A 311 18.10 7.10 -14.39
N PHE A 312 19.36 6.66 -14.49
CA PHE A 312 19.73 5.29 -14.80
C PHE A 312 19.34 4.33 -13.65
N TYR A 313 19.63 4.66 -12.40
CA TYR A 313 19.20 3.90 -11.23
C TYR A 313 17.68 3.89 -11.07
N LEU A 314 17.02 5.01 -11.28
CA LEU A 314 15.57 5.12 -11.28
C LEU A 314 14.93 4.24 -12.37
N ASN A 315 15.52 4.22 -13.58
CA ASN A 315 14.98 3.45 -14.71
C ASN A 315 15.31 1.94 -14.65
N HIS A 316 16.41 1.54 -14.00
CA HIS A 316 16.87 0.13 -13.99
C HIS A 316 16.60 -0.59 -12.68
N TYR A 317 16.34 0.14 -11.58
CA TYR A 317 16.09 -0.43 -10.26
C TYR A 317 14.73 -0.01 -9.68
N ILE A 318 13.94 0.73 -10.42
CA ILE A 318 12.61 1.22 -10.06
C ILE A 318 11.52 0.68 -11.02
N TYR A 319 11.92 -0.06 -12.08
CA TYR A 319 11.00 -0.83 -12.92
C TYR A 319 10.84 -2.26 -12.42
#